data_730c8dfd674943044e6226747c792b27
#
_entry.id   730c8dfd674943044e6226747c792b27
#
_cell.length_a   1.000
_cell.length_b   1.000
_cell.length_c   1.000
_cell.angle_alpha   90.00
_cell.angle_beta   90.00
_cell.angle_gamma   90.00
#
_symmetry.space_group_name_H-M   'P 1'
#
loop_
_entity.id
_entity.type
_entity.pdbx_description
1 polymer ?
#
loop_
_entity_poly.entity_id
_entity_poly.type
_entity_poly.pdbx_seq_one_letter_code
_entity_poly.pdbx_strand_id
1 'polypeptide(L)'
;MDYISVKEAAIKFELSERRVQKLCETNRIDGCKMVSGVWLIPSDSTKPVDERLSDIPDSDEYLTLKELCDELSISTATGRNWIKLGKITPEYTEKKTPYFSKKYMKSLHAELQSGKNKALKSRRNKKFVSGNSLYNSYVSEQCKNIPALQRLLASASDNNLVLDISTIQLLAADCALHLFLSKNNTHINANTNLLLGFLVNELSIGEYDCLISDLIDDTDSAISFCKENPLLFNMEYIYEADEDVLGLIYISCKNIGNRKATGSYYTPTKVVKKLISKLDITNEDKVLDPCCGTGNFLLQLPNNVPFDKVYGNDIDSISVKITRLNMALKYDDLSTKIILEHITEMDFLTDYQ
;
A
#
# COMPACT_ATOMS: atom_id res chain seq x y z
N MET A 1 4.47 -3.36 65.85
CA MET A 1 4.20 -3.35 64.40
C MET A 1 2.78 -3.82 64.20
N ASP A 2 1.96 -2.99 63.64
CA ASP A 2 0.59 -3.36 63.32
C ASP A 2 0.58 -4.11 61.99
N TYR A 3 -0.33 -5.07 61.87
CA TYR A 3 -0.48 -5.89 60.66
C TYR A 3 -1.89 -5.72 60.08
N ILE A 4 -1.97 -5.72 58.78
CA ILE A 4 -3.21 -5.67 57.99
C ILE A 4 -3.45 -7.00 57.24
N SER A 5 -4.68 -7.27 56.93
CA SER A 5 -5.08 -8.45 56.15
C SER A 5 -4.76 -8.28 54.67
N VAL A 6 -4.76 -9.40 53.92
CA VAL A 6 -4.64 -9.38 52.44
C VAL A 6 -5.68 -8.48 51.79
N LYS A 7 -6.91 -8.46 52.32
CA LYS A 7 -7.99 -7.64 51.80
C LYS A 7 -7.73 -6.14 51.98
N GLU A 8 -7.26 -5.73 53.15
CA GLU A 8 -6.89 -4.33 53.44
C GLU A 8 -5.66 -3.89 52.60
N ALA A 9 -4.67 -4.77 52.50
CA ALA A 9 -3.50 -4.51 51.64
C ALA A 9 -3.87 -4.44 50.14
N ALA A 10 -4.86 -5.22 49.69
CA ALA A 10 -5.36 -5.17 48.32
C ALA A 10 -5.99 -3.79 48.01
N ILE A 11 -6.76 -3.26 48.94
CA ILE A 11 -7.34 -1.90 48.85
C ILE A 11 -6.21 -0.85 48.84
N LYS A 12 -5.28 -0.95 49.81
CA LYS A 12 -4.17 0.00 49.99
C LYS A 12 -3.24 0.06 48.76
N PHE A 13 -2.99 -1.09 48.11
CA PHE A 13 -2.07 -1.20 46.99
C PHE A 13 -2.80 -1.10 45.63
N GLU A 14 -4.13 -0.99 45.61
CA GLU A 14 -4.95 -1.03 44.39
C GLU A 14 -4.65 -2.28 43.53
N LEU A 15 -4.62 -3.43 44.19
CA LEU A 15 -4.37 -4.74 43.60
C LEU A 15 -5.49 -5.72 43.94
N SER A 16 -5.61 -6.83 43.20
CA SER A 16 -6.47 -7.94 43.63
C SER A 16 -5.88 -8.70 44.84
N GLU A 17 -6.72 -9.25 45.71
CA GLU A 17 -6.29 -10.08 46.85
C GLU A 17 -5.36 -11.21 46.39
N ARG A 18 -5.68 -11.89 45.29
CA ARG A 18 -4.84 -12.94 44.71
C ARG A 18 -3.44 -12.42 44.32
N ARG A 19 -3.34 -11.17 43.87
CA ARG A 19 -2.06 -10.55 43.52
C ARG A 19 -1.23 -10.26 44.78
N VAL A 20 -1.85 -9.75 45.83
CA VAL A 20 -1.21 -9.51 47.11
C VAL A 20 -0.70 -10.81 47.74
N GLN A 21 -1.52 -11.88 47.74
CA GLN A 21 -1.10 -13.21 48.19
C GLN A 21 0.15 -13.67 47.43
N LYS A 22 0.18 -13.52 46.13
CA LYS A 22 1.32 -13.89 45.28
C LYS A 22 2.58 -13.09 45.63
N LEU A 23 2.44 -11.80 45.96
CA LEU A 23 3.55 -10.95 46.38
C LEU A 23 4.10 -11.40 47.76
N CYS A 24 3.24 -11.82 48.66
CA CYS A 24 3.66 -12.41 49.95
C CYS A 24 4.37 -13.75 49.75
N GLU A 25 3.81 -14.66 48.94
CA GLU A 25 4.42 -15.96 48.61
C GLU A 25 5.82 -15.83 47.98
N THR A 26 6.05 -14.76 47.23
CA THR A 26 7.33 -14.50 46.56
C THR A 26 8.26 -13.58 47.37
N ASN A 27 7.96 -13.30 48.63
CA ASN A 27 8.72 -12.42 49.51
C ASN A 27 8.99 -11.02 48.94
N ARG A 28 8.05 -10.47 48.16
CA ARG A 28 8.16 -9.14 47.59
C ARG A 28 7.55 -8.04 48.45
N ILE A 29 6.91 -8.40 49.53
CA ILE A 29 6.46 -7.49 50.57
C ILE A 29 7.27 -7.83 51.82
N ASP A 30 8.16 -6.92 52.23
CA ASP A 30 9.02 -7.13 53.36
C ASP A 30 8.22 -7.25 54.67
N GLY A 31 8.64 -8.18 55.52
CA GLY A 31 8.03 -8.36 56.83
C GLY A 31 6.66 -9.06 56.83
N CYS A 32 6.16 -9.52 55.67
CA CYS A 32 4.95 -10.32 55.67
C CYS A 32 5.20 -11.73 56.26
N LYS A 33 4.20 -12.29 56.93
CA LYS A 33 4.28 -13.61 57.56
C LYS A 33 2.95 -14.34 57.48
N MET A 34 3.02 -15.65 57.40
CA MET A 34 1.83 -16.50 57.46
C MET A 34 1.59 -16.99 58.85
N VAL A 35 0.43 -16.74 59.42
CA VAL A 35 0.00 -17.21 60.75
C VAL A 35 -1.34 -17.90 60.58
N SER A 36 -1.44 -19.17 60.99
CA SER A 36 -2.67 -19.97 60.90
C SER A 36 -3.34 -19.96 59.51
N GLY A 37 -2.53 -19.97 58.44
CA GLY A 37 -3.04 -20.00 57.06
C GLY A 37 -3.46 -18.64 56.52
N VAL A 38 -3.25 -17.54 57.27
CA VAL A 38 -3.58 -16.17 56.83
C VAL A 38 -2.29 -15.35 56.72
N TRP A 39 -2.14 -14.63 55.64
CA TRP A 39 -1.04 -13.67 55.47
C TRP A 39 -1.30 -12.40 56.26
N LEU A 40 -0.33 -12.04 57.10
CA LEU A 40 -0.25 -10.79 57.85
C LEU A 40 0.81 -9.89 57.18
N ILE A 41 0.42 -8.69 56.83
CA ILE A 41 1.24 -7.72 56.09
C ILE A 41 1.47 -6.51 57.01
N PRO A 42 2.70 -6.03 57.20
CA PRO A 42 2.93 -4.85 58.03
C PRO A 42 2.12 -3.66 57.50
N SER A 43 1.48 -2.92 58.39
CA SER A 43 0.60 -1.80 58.04
C SER A 43 1.32 -0.64 57.39
N ASP A 44 2.63 -0.52 57.60
CA ASP A 44 3.52 0.46 56.99
C ASP A 44 4.11 0.04 55.63
N SER A 45 3.85 -1.20 55.17
CA SER A 45 4.31 -1.67 53.85
C SER A 45 3.80 -0.80 52.75
N THR A 46 4.68 -0.50 51.81
CA THR A 46 4.36 0.20 50.56
C THR A 46 4.10 -0.81 49.45
N LYS A 47 3.34 -0.39 48.42
CA LYS A 47 3.15 -1.20 47.23
C LYS A 47 4.52 -1.54 46.62
N PRO A 48 4.88 -2.83 46.47
CA PRO A 48 6.14 -3.20 45.82
C PRO A 48 6.22 -2.63 44.41
N VAL A 49 7.37 -2.06 44.09
CA VAL A 49 7.65 -1.57 42.74
C VAL A 49 7.44 -2.73 41.78
N ASP A 50 6.60 -2.53 40.78
CA ASP A 50 6.45 -3.54 39.73
C ASP A 50 7.72 -3.47 38.87
N GLU A 51 8.70 -4.35 39.18
CA GLU A 51 9.94 -4.49 38.38
C GLU A 51 9.71 -4.72 36.92
N ARG A 52 8.43 -4.91 36.53
CA ARG A 52 7.98 -4.99 35.15
C ARG A 52 7.89 -3.62 34.49
N LEU A 53 7.96 -2.53 35.24
CA LEU A 53 7.84 -1.15 34.78
C LEU A 53 9.15 -0.36 34.84
N SER A 54 10.25 -0.96 35.36
CA SER A 54 11.48 -0.22 35.67
C SER A 54 12.44 0.00 34.53
N ASP A 55 12.27 -0.65 33.36
CA ASP A 55 13.16 -0.52 32.20
C ASP A 55 12.41 -0.51 30.87
N ILE A 56 11.31 0.24 30.77
CA ILE A 56 10.72 0.53 29.47
C ILE A 56 11.52 1.72 28.92
N PRO A 57 12.37 1.51 27.90
CA PRO A 57 12.88 2.62 27.10
C PRO A 57 11.67 3.41 26.58
N ASP A 58 11.82 4.71 26.46
CA ASP A 58 10.76 5.64 26.07
C ASP A 58 9.83 5.01 25.04
N SER A 59 8.54 4.88 25.34
CA SER A 59 7.55 4.14 24.52
C SER A 59 7.46 4.67 23.08
N ASP A 60 7.95 5.89 22.85
CA ASP A 60 8.00 6.52 21.54
C ASP A 60 9.13 6.03 20.63
N GLU A 61 10.13 5.32 21.14
CA GLU A 61 11.26 4.81 20.34
C GLU A 61 11.12 3.35 19.89
N TYR A 62 10.21 2.58 20.49
CA TYR A 62 10.08 1.15 20.22
C TYR A 62 8.70 0.77 19.73
N LEU A 63 8.66 -0.23 18.85
CA LEU A 63 7.46 -0.84 18.27
C LEU A 63 7.29 -2.25 18.79
N THR A 64 6.07 -2.64 19.10
CA THR A 64 5.69 -4.04 19.33
C THR A 64 5.73 -4.82 18.02
N LEU A 65 5.72 -6.15 18.09
CA LEU A 65 5.61 -6.97 16.87
C LEU A 65 4.36 -6.65 16.04
N LYS A 66 3.26 -6.26 16.70
CA LYS A 66 2.03 -5.90 15.99
C LYS A 66 2.24 -4.62 15.19
N GLU A 67 2.74 -3.57 15.81
CA GLU A 67 3.03 -2.28 15.16
C GLU A 67 4.08 -2.44 14.06
N LEU A 68 5.16 -3.20 14.28
CA LEU A 68 6.13 -3.53 13.23
C LEU A 68 5.46 -4.25 12.05
N CYS A 69 4.55 -5.20 12.31
CA CYS A 69 3.85 -5.92 11.26
C CYS A 69 2.88 -5.02 10.49
N ASP A 70 2.21 -4.11 11.18
CA ASP A 70 1.30 -3.15 10.58
C ASP A 70 2.09 -2.18 9.65
N GLU A 71 3.22 -1.64 10.12
CA GLU A 71 4.14 -0.81 9.32
C GLU A 71 4.69 -1.55 8.07
N LEU A 72 5.06 -2.83 8.24
CA LEU A 72 5.55 -3.65 7.13
C LEU A 72 4.42 -4.26 6.28
N SER A 73 3.16 -3.96 6.60
CA SER A 73 1.97 -4.52 5.93
C SER A 73 1.98 -6.06 5.85
N ILE A 74 2.40 -6.72 6.93
CA ILE A 74 2.41 -8.18 7.04
C ILE A 74 1.53 -8.64 8.20
N SER A 75 1.07 -9.89 8.17
CA SER A 75 0.35 -10.46 9.30
C SER A 75 1.27 -10.70 10.50
N THR A 76 0.73 -10.59 11.72
CA THR A 76 1.46 -10.93 12.96
C THR A 76 1.93 -12.40 12.97
N ALA A 77 1.20 -13.30 12.30
CA ALA A 77 1.62 -14.69 12.10
C ALA A 77 2.90 -14.78 11.25
N THR A 78 3.01 -13.95 10.20
CA THR A 78 4.22 -13.83 9.38
C THR A 78 5.38 -13.28 10.21
N GLY A 79 5.14 -12.22 10.98
CA GLY A 79 6.15 -11.63 11.87
C GLY A 79 6.70 -12.62 12.90
N ARG A 80 5.82 -13.39 13.56
CA ARG A 80 6.23 -14.47 14.48
C ARG A 80 7.08 -15.53 13.79
N ASN A 81 6.70 -15.93 12.58
CA ASN A 81 7.49 -16.90 11.81
C ASN A 81 8.85 -16.32 11.41
N TRP A 82 8.95 -15.05 11.11
CA TRP A 82 10.21 -14.39 10.81
C TRP A 82 11.15 -14.33 12.02
N ILE A 83 10.62 -14.06 13.23
CA ILE A 83 11.40 -14.16 14.47
C ILE A 83 11.89 -15.60 14.66
N LYS A 84 10.99 -16.59 14.54
CA LYS A 84 11.34 -18.01 14.69
C LYS A 84 12.44 -18.48 13.71
N LEU A 85 12.45 -17.91 12.50
CA LEU A 85 13.46 -18.23 11.46
C LEU A 85 14.71 -17.35 11.55
N GLY A 86 14.83 -16.48 12.57
CA GLY A 86 15.96 -15.56 12.71
C GLY A 86 16.07 -14.50 11.61
N LYS A 87 14.97 -14.23 10.91
CA LYS A 87 14.93 -13.25 9.81
C LYS A 87 14.78 -11.81 10.29
N ILE A 88 14.13 -11.65 11.41
CA ILE A 88 14.07 -10.42 12.19
C ILE A 88 14.40 -10.75 13.64
N THR A 89 15.17 -9.89 14.27
CA THR A 89 15.62 -10.10 15.66
C THR A 89 15.10 -8.95 16.50
N PRO A 90 14.27 -9.23 17.52
CA PRO A 90 13.87 -8.19 18.46
C PRO A 90 15.08 -7.70 19.25
N GLU A 91 15.13 -6.40 19.50
CA GLU A 91 16.21 -5.80 20.29
C GLU A 91 16.09 -6.18 21.76
N TYR A 92 14.85 -6.30 22.25
CA TYR A 92 14.58 -6.88 23.57
C TYR A 92 13.20 -7.56 23.58
N THR A 93 12.98 -8.36 24.62
CA THR A 93 11.70 -9.07 24.80
C THR A 93 11.23 -8.88 26.23
N GLU A 94 10.03 -8.31 26.39
CA GLU A 94 9.40 -8.15 27.69
C GLU A 94 8.14 -9.01 27.78
N LYS A 95 8.01 -9.84 28.80
CA LYS A 95 6.85 -10.74 29.04
C LYS A 95 6.40 -11.54 27.81
N LYS A 96 7.35 -12.00 26.99
CA LYS A 96 7.14 -12.68 25.69
C LYS A 96 6.70 -11.76 24.56
N THR A 97 6.64 -10.45 24.74
CA THR A 97 6.39 -9.48 23.70
C THR A 97 7.72 -8.99 23.14
N PRO A 98 8.01 -9.23 21.86
CA PRO A 98 9.21 -8.72 21.22
C PRO A 98 9.05 -7.24 20.86
N TYR A 99 10.11 -6.45 21.06
CA TYR A 99 10.19 -5.03 20.77
C TYR A 99 11.31 -4.73 19.78
N PHE A 100 11.07 -3.75 18.91
CA PHE A 100 11.94 -3.33 17.81
C PHE A 100 12.07 -1.81 17.82
N SER A 101 13.26 -1.24 17.71
CA SER A 101 13.40 0.21 17.61
C SER A 101 12.87 0.73 16.28
N LYS A 102 12.37 1.98 16.27
CA LYS A 102 12.01 2.67 15.04
C LYS A 102 13.17 2.77 14.05
N LYS A 103 14.41 2.86 14.56
CA LYS A 103 15.62 2.83 13.74
C LYS A 103 15.81 1.48 13.05
N TYR A 104 15.64 0.38 13.78
CA TYR A 104 15.68 -0.98 13.21
C TYR A 104 14.60 -1.17 12.15
N MET A 105 13.37 -0.70 12.42
CA MET A 105 12.27 -0.77 11.48
C MET A 105 12.58 -0.02 10.17
N LYS A 106 13.12 1.22 10.26
CA LYS A 106 13.54 1.99 9.06
C LYS A 106 14.61 1.26 8.26
N SER A 107 15.63 0.69 8.93
CA SER A 107 16.67 -0.10 8.26
C SER A 107 16.09 -1.36 7.61
N LEU A 108 15.23 -2.09 8.32
CA LEU A 108 14.57 -3.28 7.79
C LEU A 108 13.69 -2.95 6.58
N HIS A 109 12.95 -1.86 6.62
CA HIS A 109 12.13 -1.40 5.52
C HIS A 109 12.97 -1.06 4.28
N ALA A 110 14.10 -0.35 4.47
CA ALA A 110 15.06 -0.06 3.39
C ALA A 110 15.71 -1.32 2.81
N GLU A 111 16.07 -2.30 3.66
CA GLU A 111 16.59 -3.60 3.20
C GLU A 111 15.55 -4.41 2.42
N LEU A 112 14.28 -4.34 2.83
CA LEU A 112 13.16 -4.99 2.14
C LEU A 112 12.90 -4.34 0.78
N GLN A 113 12.91 -3.02 0.71
CA GLN A 113 12.72 -2.27 -0.53
C GLN A 113 13.88 -2.48 -1.51
N SER A 114 15.13 -2.45 -1.04
CA SER A 114 16.31 -2.65 -1.88
C SER A 114 16.52 -4.10 -2.32
N GLY A 115 15.74 -5.05 -1.82
CA GLY A 115 15.88 -6.48 -2.10
C GLY A 115 17.19 -7.09 -1.58
N LYS A 116 17.98 -6.37 -0.76
CA LYS A 116 19.23 -6.86 -0.16
C LYS A 116 19.01 -8.01 0.81
N ASN A 117 17.89 -8.05 1.49
CA ASN A 117 17.57 -9.10 2.45
C ASN A 117 17.00 -10.34 1.75
N LYS A 118 17.88 -11.22 1.28
CA LYS A 118 17.50 -12.49 0.63
C LYS A 118 16.71 -13.45 1.55
N ALA A 119 16.87 -13.30 2.87
CA ALA A 119 16.20 -14.16 3.86
C ALA A 119 14.67 -13.99 3.88
N LEU A 120 14.17 -12.85 3.43
CA LEU A 120 12.74 -12.54 3.34
C LEU A 120 12.10 -13.01 2.02
N LYS A 121 12.89 -13.55 1.09
CA LYS A 121 12.46 -14.08 -0.21
C LYS A 121 11.83 -15.47 -0.12
N SER A 122 10.92 -15.73 0.84
CA SER A 122 10.16 -16.98 0.81
C SER A 122 9.08 -16.92 -0.29
N ARG A 123 8.72 -18.08 -0.87
CA ARG A 123 7.71 -18.16 -1.95
C ARG A 123 6.39 -17.45 -1.62
N ARG A 124 5.97 -17.44 -0.34
CA ARG A 124 4.77 -16.76 0.14
C ARG A 124 4.97 -15.24 0.29
N ASN A 125 6.20 -14.79 0.52
CA ASN A 125 6.55 -13.41 0.81
C ASN A 125 7.20 -12.68 -0.37
N LYS A 126 7.46 -13.36 -1.50
CA LYS A 126 8.03 -12.73 -2.71
C LYS A 126 7.24 -11.51 -3.18
N LYS A 127 5.96 -11.44 -2.87
CA LYS A 127 5.09 -10.28 -3.16
C LYS A 127 5.27 -9.10 -2.20
N PHE A 128 5.90 -9.32 -1.03
CA PHE A 128 6.06 -8.28 0.00
C PHE A 128 7.44 -7.61 -0.02
N VAL A 129 8.43 -8.31 -0.55
CA VAL A 129 9.86 -7.97 -0.37
C VAL A 129 10.39 -7.07 -1.47
N SER A 130 9.65 -6.93 -2.55
CA SER A 130 10.09 -6.04 -3.62
C SER A 130 8.87 -5.34 -4.20
N GLY A 131 8.74 -4.05 -3.96
CA GLY A 131 8.06 -3.18 -4.91
C GLY A 131 8.47 -3.56 -6.34
N ASN A 132 9.70 -3.99 -6.52
CA ASN A 132 10.32 -4.51 -7.73
C ASN A 132 9.71 -5.79 -8.33
N SER A 133 9.00 -6.65 -7.58
CA SER A 133 8.52 -7.93 -8.15
C SER A 133 7.08 -7.89 -8.67
N LEU A 134 6.32 -6.85 -8.36
CA LEU A 134 4.94 -6.74 -8.84
C LEU A 134 4.90 -6.21 -10.26
N TYR A 135 5.63 -5.15 -10.56
CA TYR A 135 5.65 -4.60 -11.90
C TYR A 135 6.34 -5.55 -12.92
N ASN A 136 7.42 -6.25 -12.52
CA ASN A 136 8.07 -7.27 -13.37
C ASN A 136 7.15 -8.46 -13.72
N SER A 137 6.00 -8.58 -13.07
CA SER A 137 5.03 -9.64 -13.37
C SER A 137 3.69 -9.12 -13.88
N TYR A 138 3.40 -7.82 -13.75
CA TYR A 138 2.13 -7.24 -14.14
C TYR A 138 2.07 -6.96 -15.65
N VAL A 139 3.06 -6.29 -16.19
CA VAL A 139 3.26 -6.08 -17.62
C VAL A 139 4.25 -7.08 -18.21
N SER A 140 4.48 -7.07 -19.50
CA SER A 140 5.50 -7.92 -20.12
C SER A 140 6.90 -7.58 -19.60
N GLU A 141 7.79 -8.58 -19.54
CA GLU A 141 9.19 -8.37 -19.13
C GLU A 141 9.95 -7.43 -20.08
N GLN A 142 9.42 -7.22 -21.28
CA GLN A 142 9.99 -6.39 -22.33
C GLN A 142 9.38 -4.98 -22.34
N CYS A 143 8.44 -4.67 -21.44
CA CYS A 143 7.82 -3.34 -21.38
C CYS A 143 8.87 -2.25 -21.17
N LYS A 144 8.93 -1.31 -22.11
CA LYS A 144 9.91 -0.22 -22.16
C LYS A 144 9.77 0.76 -21.00
N ASN A 145 8.61 0.76 -20.33
CA ASN A 145 8.31 1.68 -19.23
C ASN A 145 8.81 1.20 -17.86
N ILE A 146 9.28 -0.05 -17.74
CA ILE A 146 9.83 -0.57 -16.49
C ILE A 146 11.01 0.27 -15.95
N PRO A 147 12.00 0.70 -16.76
CA PRO A 147 13.09 1.55 -16.27
C PRO A 147 12.62 2.92 -15.77
N ALA A 148 11.60 3.53 -16.40
CA ALA A 148 11.03 4.80 -15.96
C ALA A 148 10.36 4.66 -14.58
N LEU A 149 9.53 3.62 -14.40
CA LEU A 149 8.96 3.29 -13.11
C LEU A 149 10.02 3.05 -12.03
N GLN A 150 11.09 2.34 -12.34
CA GLN A 150 12.19 2.08 -11.39
C GLN A 150 12.84 3.38 -10.93
N ARG A 151 13.09 4.32 -11.85
CA ARG A 151 13.61 5.65 -11.52
C ARG A 151 12.63 6.45 -10.66
N LEU A 152 11.34 6.41 -10.99
CA LEU A 152 10.28 7.06 -10.20
C LEU A 152 10.27 6.57 -8.75
N LEU A 153 10.24 5.26 -8.55
CA LEU A 153 10.22 4.66 -7.20
C LEU A 153 11.51 4.91 -6.43
N ALA A 154 12.66 4.93 -7.11
CA ALA A 154 13.93 5.30 -6.50
C ALA A 154 13.93 6.78 -6.08
N SER A 155 13.49 7.70 -6.95
CA SER A 155 13.38 9.12 -6.65
C SER A 155 12.47 9.41 -5.46
N ALA A 156 11.30 8.75 -5.40
CA ALA A 156 10.38 8.87 -4.25
C ALA A 156 11.03 8.36 -2.95
N SER A 157 11.74 7.23 -3.01
CA SER A 157 12.43 6.64 -1.85
C SER A 157 13.58 7.51 -1.36
N ASP A 158 14.42 8.01 -2.26
CA ASP A 158 15.59 8.82 -1.92
C ASP A 158 15.21 10.16 -1.28
N ASN A 159 14.05 10.69 -1.64
CA ASN A 159 13.49 11.91 -1.07
C ASN A 159 12.54 11.65 0.12
N ASN A 160 12.40 10.42 0.59
CA ASN A 160 11.49 10.00 1.66
C ASN A 160 10.03 10.45 1.44
N LEU A 161 9.59 10.51 0.19
CA LEU A 161 8.23 10.91 -0.17
C LEU A 161 7.25 9.76 0.10
N VAL A 162 6.15 10.10 0.76
CA VAL A 162 5.02 9.19 0.91
C VAL A 162 4.15 9.34 -0.33
N LEU A 163 4.02 8.27 -1.10
CA LEU A 163 3.12 8.23 -2.26
C LEU A 163 1.70 7.97 -1.73
N ASP A 164 1.02 9.04 -1.34
CA ASP A 164 -0.40 9.00 -1.00
C ASP A 164 -1.28 8.93 -2.25
N ILE A 165 -2.58 8.87 -2.04
CA ILE A 165 -3.56 8.71 -3.13
C ILE A 165 -3.48 9.87 -4.12
N SER A 166 -3.45 11.11 -3.65
CA SER A 166 -3.38 12.30 -4.50
C SER A 166 -2.08 12.33 -5.31
N THR A 167 -0.94 12.01 -4.69
CA THR A 167 0.33 11.89 -5.42
C THR A 167 0.25 10.82 -6.52
N ILE A 168 -0.34 9.66 -6.24
CA ILE A 168 -0.49 8.57 -7.21
C ILE A 168 -1.37 9.00 -8.38
N GLN A 169 -2.43 9.75 -8.13
CA GLN A 169 -3.29 10.32 -9.18
C GLN A 169 -2.51 11.29 -10.08
N LEU A 170 -1.70 12.18 -9.50
CA LEU A 170 -0.85 13.10 -10.28
C LEU A 170 0.19 12.35 -11.13
N LEU A 171 0.81 11.29 -10.58
CA LEU A 171 1.75 10.46 -11.34
C LEU A 171 1.06 9.69 -12.48
N ALA A 172 -0.18 9.25 -12.27
CA ALA A 172 -0.97 8.63 -13.34
C ALA A 172 -1.37 9.63 -14.42
N ALA A 173 -1.73 10.87 -14.03
CA ALA A 173 -2.03 11.95 -14.95
C ALA A 173 -0.82 12.33 -15.82
N ASP A 174 0.36 12.48 -15.20
CA ASP A 174 1.62 12.76 -15.91
C ASP A 174 1.96 11.62 -16.88
N CYS A 175 1.90 10.37 -16.43
CA CYS A 175 2.10 9.20 -17.27
C CYS A 175 1.13 9.20 -18.46
N ALA A 176 -0.17 9.49 -18.25
CA ALA A 176 -1.16 9.52 -19.31
C ALA A 176 -0.83 10.57 -20.39
N LEU A 177 -0.43 11.79 -19.99
CA LEU A 177 0.02 12.82 -20.92
C LEU A 177 1.17 12.33 -21.81
N HIS A 178 2.18 11.69 -21.21
CA HIS A 178 3.28 11.09 -21.96
C HIS A 178 2.79 10.03 -22.94
N LEU A 179 1.87 9.15 -22.54
CA LEU A 179 1.36 8.09 -23.40
C LEU A 179 0.57 8.65 -24.59
N PHE A 180 -0.28 9.66 -24.39
CA PHE A 180 -1.03 10.31 -25.47
C PHE A 180 -0.10 11.01 -26.47
N LEU A 181 0.87 11.76 -25.98
CA LEU A 181 1.83 12.44 -26.84
C LEU A 181 2.72 11.45 -27.60
N SER A 182 3.19 10.39 -26.91
CA SER A 182 3.97 9.32 -27.52
C SER A 182 3.18 8.56 -28.59
N LYS A 183 1.90 8.25 -28.34
CA LYS A 183 1.03 7.59 -29.34
C LYS A 183 0.89 8.43 -30.61
N ASN A 184 0.80 9.74 -30.46
CA ASN A 184 0.64 10.69 -31.57
C ASN A 184 1.98 11.11 -32.22
N ASN A 185 3.11 10.47 -31.84
CA ASN A 185 4.47 10.81 -32.28
C ASN A 185 4.83 12.30 -32.07
N THR A 186 4.26 12.92 -31.06
CA THR A 186 4.56 14.30 -30.69
C THR A 186 5.93 14.35 -30.02
N HIS A 187 6.83 15.19 -30.51
CA HIS A 187 8.17 15.33 -29.94
C HIS A 187 8.08 16.03 -28.59
N ILE A 188 8.50 15.34 -27.53
CA ILE A 188 8.59 15.89 -26.18
C ILE A 188 10.06 16.23 -25.92
N ASN A 189 10.35 17.44 -25.47
CA ASN A 189 11.68 17.78 -25.02
C ASN A 189 12.00 17.01 -23.72
N ALA A 190 13.15 16.40 -23.65
CA ALA A 190 13.61 15.74 -22.44
C ALA A 190 13.59 16.71 -21.23
N ASN A 191 13.15 16.22 -20.07
CA ASN A 191 12.99 16.98 -18.84
C ASN A 191 11.85 18.02 -18.81
N THR A 192 10.86 17.93 -19.71
CA THR A 192 9.67 18.76 -19.64
C THR A 192 8.68 18.14 -18.63
N ASN A 193 8.25 18.91 -17.63
CA ASN A 193 7.17 18.50 -16.74
C ASN A 193 5.83 18.71 -17.44
N LEU A 194 5.33 17.63 -18.08
CA LEU A 194 4.10 17.69 -18.88
C LEU A 194 2.88 18.00 -18.03
N LEU A 195 2.80 17.44 -16.83
CA LEU A 195 1.68 17.70 -15.94
C LEU A 195 1.63 19.18 -15.54
N LEU A 196 2.76 19.79 -15.23
CA LEU A 196 2.79 21.23 -14.92
C LEU A 196 2.33 22.07 -16.12
N GLY A 197 2.81 21.74 -17.33
CA GLY A 197 2.34 22.40 -18.56
C GLY A 197 0.83 22.28 -18.78
N PHE A 198 0.27 21.10 -18.49
CA PHE A 198 -1.18 20.87 -18.55
C PHE A 198 -1.93 21.69 -17.49
N LEU A 199 -1.48 21.69 -16.24
CA LEU A 199 -2.10 22.42 -15.14
C LEU A 199 -2.12 23.94 -15.34
N VAL A 200 -1.13 24.51 -16.05
CA VAL A 200 -1.07 25.94 -16.36
C VAL A 200 -1.63 26.27 -17.76
N ASN A 201 -2.33 25.34 -18.41
CA ASN A 201 -2.94 25.46 -19.73
C ASN A 201 -1.95 25.75 -20.88
N GLU A 202 -0.70 25.32 -20.75
CA GLU A 202 0.31 25.39 -21.83
C GLU A 202 0.32 24.11 -22.69
N LEU A 203 -0.27 23.03 -22.19
CA LEU A 203 -0.40 21.74 -22.85
C LEU A 203 -1.85 21.27 -22.84
N SER A 204 -2.30 20.69 -23.94
CA SER A 204 -3.61 20.04 -24.09
C SER A 204 -3.46 18.79 -24.95
N ILE A 205 -4.22 17.77 -24.65
CA ILE A 205 -4.40 16.56 -25.47
C ILE A 205 -5.80 16.51 -26.12
N GLY A 206 -6.48 17.66 -26.16
CA GLY A 206 -7.75 17.85 -26.84
C GLY A 206 -8.94 17.30 -26.05
N GLU A 207 -9.78 16.50 -26.70
CA GLU A 207 -11.01 15.99 -26.10
C GLU A 207 -10.81 15.24 -24.78
N TYR A 208 -9.63 14.64 -24.58
CA TYR A 208 -9.32 13.84 -23.39
C TYR A 208 -8.78 14.65 -22.20
N ASP A 209 -8.68 15.97 -22.31
CA ASP A 209 -8.24 16.84 -21.21
C ASP A 209 -9.12 16.66 -19.95
N CYS A 210 -10.42 16.44 -20.14
CA CYS A 210 -11.33 16.21 -19.02
C CYS A 210 -11.02 14.90 -18.27
N LEU A 211 -10.54 13.84 -18.95
CA LEU A 211 -10.16 12.58 -18.31
C LEU A 211 -8.87 12.71 -17.49
N ILE A 212 -7.94 13.56 -17.92
CA ILE A 212 -6.75 13.91 -17.12
C ILE A 212 -7.17 14.74 -15.92
N SER A 213 -8.04 15.74 -16.11
CA SER A 213 -8.52 16.62 -15.05
C SER A 213 -9.27 15.85 -13.95
N ASP A 214 -9.96 14.78 -14.30
CA ASP A 214 -10.63 13.90 -13.32
C ASP A 214 -9.66 13.29 -12.29
N LEU A 215 -8.37 13.15 -12.61
CA LEU A 215 -7.36 12.66 -11.68
C LEU A 215 -6.82 13.75 -10.75
N ILE A 216 -7.21 15.00 -10.93
CA ILE A 216 -6.65 16.16 -10.22
C ILE A 216 -7.71 16.71 -9.27
N ASP A 217 -7.54 16.46 -7.97
CA ASP A 217 -8.50 16.87 -6.95
C ASP A 217 -8.47 18.39 -6.70
N ASP A 218 -7.26 19.03 -6.72
CA ASP A 218 -7.05 20.46 -6.56
C ASP A 218 -5.87 20.93 -7.41
N THR A 219 -6.16 21.84 -8.34
CA THR A 219 -5.18 22.33 -9.32
C THR A 219 -4.06 23.15 -8.68
N ASP A 220 -4.36 24.00 -7.71
CA ASP A 220 -3.35 24.86 -7.08
C ASP A 220 -2.37 24.05 -6.25
N SER A 221 -2.87 23.09 -5.49
CA SER A 221 -2.05 22.13 -4.74
C SER A 221 -1.21 21.26 -5.68
N ALA A 222 -1.77 20.81 -6.80
CA ALA A 222 -1.05 20.03 -7.81
C ALA A 222 0.10 20.82 -8.43
N ILE A 223 -0.12 22.10 -8.79
CA ILE A 223 0.91 22.99 -9.32
C ILE A 223 2.05 23.19 -8.30
N SER A 224 1.71 23.43 -7.04
CA SER A 224 2.70 23.58 -5.96
C SER A 224 3.51 22.31 -5.79
N PHE A 225 2.85 21.14 -5.75
CA PHE A 225 3.49 19.85 -5.59
C PHE A 225 4.43 19.50 -6.76
N CYS A 226 4.01 19.77 -8.00
CA CYS A 226 4.85 19.56 -9.19
C CYS A 226 6.11 20.43 -9.17
N LYS A 227 6.01 21.68 -8.71
CA LYS A 227 7.16 22.59 -8.59
C LYS A 227 8.13 22.17 -7.49
N GLU A 228 7.61 21.67 -6.38
CA GLU A 228 8.42 21.21 -5.24
C GLU A 228 9.10 19.85 -5.50
N ASN A 229 8.51 19.00 -6.34
CA ASN A 229 8.96 17.64 -6.60
C ASN A 229 9.23 17.36 -8.08
N PRO A 230 10.04 18.18 -8.79
CA PRO A 230 10.21 18.06 -10.23
C PRO A 230 10.79 16.71 -10.67
N LEU A 231 11.56 16.04 -9.81
CA LEU A 231 12.17 14.75 -10.13
C LEU A 231 11.17 13.61 -10.26
N LEU A 232 9.94 13.75 -9.71
CA LEU A 232 8.88 12.75 -9.88
C LEU A 232 8.22 12.84 -11.26
N PHE A 233 8.27 14.02 -11.89
CA PHE A 233 7.61 14.34 -13.16
C PHE A 233 8.59 14.48 -14.34
N ASN A 234 9.81 13.93 -14.20
CA ASN A 234 10.84 13.89 -15.24
C ASN A 234 10.97 12.49 -15.87
N MET A 235 9.95 11.66 -15.72
CA MET A 235 9.97 10.32 -16.31
C MET A 235 9.39 10.37 -17.72
N GLU A 236 10.05 9.69 -18.64
CA GLU A 236 9.54 9.53 -20.00
C GLU A 236 8.82 8.19 -20.11
N TYR A 237 7.53 8.23 -20.47
CA TYR A 237 6.73 7.05 -20.73
C TYR A 237 6.39 6.95 -22.22
N ILE A 238 6.43 5.74 -22.73
CA ILE A 238 6.21 5.43 -24.14
C ILE A 238 4.94 4.59 -24.28
N TYR A 239 4.06 4.97 -25.19
CA TYR A 239 2.89 4.16 -25.51
C TYR A 239 3.31 2.80 -26.08
N GLU A 240 2.78 1.75 -25.48
CA GLU A 240 2.91 0.37 -25.96
C GLU A 240 1.53 -0.25 -26.03
N ALA A 241 1.10 -0.60 -27.23
CA ALA A 241 -0.20 -1.23 -27.43
C ALA A 241 -0.34 -2.48 -26.55
N ASP A 242 -1.52 -2.68 -25.97
CA ASP A 242 -1.87 -3.81 -25.11
C ASP A 242 -1.06 -3.92 -23.80
N GLU A 243 -0.26 -2.92 -23.42
CA GLU A 243 0.38 -2.86 -22.10
C GLU A 243 -0.31 -1.83 -21.22
N ASP A 244 -0.77 -2.26 -20.04
CA ASP A 244 -1.40 -1.38 -19.05
C ASP A 244 -0.33 -0.60 -18.26
N VAL A 245 0.23 0.43 -18.90
CA VAL A 245 1.28 1.27 -18.30
C VAL A 245 0.71 2.13 -17.17
N LEU A 246 -0.50 2.66 -17.31
CA LEU A 246 -1.16 3.44 -16.26
C LEU A 246 -1.46 2.60 -15.04
N GLY A 247 -1.99 1.39 -15.23
CA GLY A 247 -2.17 0.44 -14.15
C GLY A 247 -0.85 0.01 -13.51
N LEU A 248 0.23 -0.12 -14.29
CA LEU A 248 1.56 -0.40 -13.78
C LEU A 248 2.02 0.68 -12.78
N ILE A 249 1.86 1.98 -13.10
CA ILE A 249 2.17 3.09 -12.20
C ILE A 249 1.31 3.02 -10.95
N TYR A 250 -0.01 2.95 -11.11
CA TYR A 250 -0.98 2.92 -10.01
C TYR A 250 -0.70 1.78 -9.03
N ILE A 251 -0.56 0.55 -9.55
CA ILE A 251 -0.36 -0.64 -8.74
C ILE A 251 1.00 -0.62 -8.03
N SER A 252 2.04 -0.09 -8.67
CA SER A 252 3.38 -0.06 -8.12
C SER A 252 3.52 0.99 -7.01
N CYS A 253 2.86 2.12 -7.14
CA CYS A 253 2.86 3.20 -6.15
C CYS A 253 1.91 2.92 -4.98
N LYS A 254 0.79 2.19 -5.20
CA LYS A 254 -0.17 1.85 -4.16
C LYS A 254 0.46 0.89 -3.14
N ASN A 255 0.45 1.27 -1.85
CA ASN A 255 0.98 0.44 -0.78
C ASN A 255 0.29 -0.94 -0.75
N ILE A 256 1.07 -2.01 -0.59
CA ILE A 256 0.58 -3.40 -0.53
C ILE A 256 -0.45 -3.59 0.60
N GLY A 257 -0.30 -2.87 1.71
CA GLY A 257 -1.26 -2.87 2.83
C GLY A 257 -2.63 -2.38 2.40
N ASN A 258 -2.69 -1.26 1.71
CA ASN A 258 -3.95 -0.68 1.21
C ASN A 258 -4.62 -1.60 0.19
N ARG A 259 -3.85 -2.24 -0.71
CA ARG A 259 -4.39 -3.22 -1.67
C ARG A 259 -5.06 -4.42 -1.00
N LYS A 260 -4.49 -4.92 0.10
CA LYS A 260 -5.09 -6.04 0.84
C LYS A 260 -6.34 -5.63 1.62
N ALA A 261 -6.34 -4.44 2.18
CA ALA A 261 -7.49 -3.91 2.91
C ALA A 261 -8.69 -3.68 1.99
N THR A 262 -8.44 -3.27 0.73
CA THR A 262 -9.48 -3.06 -0.29
C THR A 262 -9.80 -4.32 -1.11
N GLY A 263 -9.10 -5.45 -0.88
CA GLY A 263 -9.31 -6.69 -1.66
C GLY A 263 -8.90 -6.59 -3.14
N SER A 264 -8.18 -5.53 -3.53
CA SER A 264 -7.82 -5.27 -4.93
C SER A 264 -6.74 -6.25 -5.41
N TYR A 265 -7.06 -7.04 -6.42
CA TYR A 265 -6.15 -7.96 -7.10
C TYR A 265 -6.09 -7.60 -8.59
N TYR A 266 -4.87 -7.48 -9.11
CA TYR A 266 -4.63 -7.14 -10.50
C TYR A 266 -4.01 -8.33 -11.22
N THR A 267 -4.62 -8.74 -12.33
CA THR A 267 -4.20 -9.90 -13.11
C THR A 267 -3.08 -9.49 -14.07
N PRO A 268 -1.92 -10.19 -14.07
CA PRO A 268 -0.83 -9.88 -14.99
C PRO A 268 -1.24 -9.98 -16.46
N THR A 269 -0.77 -9.06 -17.30
CA THR A 269 -1.07 -8.97 -18.74
C THR A 269 -0.84 -10.31 -19.46
N LYS A 270 0.25 -11.03 -19.16
CA LYS A 270 0.52 -12.36 -19.73
C LYS A 270 -0.58 -13.38 -19.45
N VAL A 271 -1.19 -13.31 -18.26
CA VAL A 271 -2.30 -14.22 -17.88
C VAL A 271 -3.57 -13.79 -18.60
N VAL A 272 -3.85 -12.48 -18.64
CA VAL A 272 -5.01 -11.93 -19.34
C VAL A 272 -4.96 -12.30 -20.81
N LYS A 273 -3.84 -12.04 -21.51
CA LYS A 273 -3.64 -12.44 -22.94
C LYS A 273 -3.95 -13.90 -23.15
N LYS A 274 -3.45 -14.78 -22.27
CA LYS A 274 -3.71 -16.22 -22.36
C LYS A 274 -5.18 -16.60 -22.15
N LEU A 275 -5.90 -15.85 -21.30
CA LEU A 275 -7.33 -16.09 -21.07
C LEU A 275 -8.16 -15.61 -22.27
N ILE A 276 -7.96 -14.38 -22.70
CA ILE A 276 -8.67 -13.77 -23.85
C ILE A 276 -8.43 -14.59 -25.12
N SER A 277 -7.20 -15.06 -25.38
CA SER A 277 -6.89 -15.86 -26.57
C SER A 277 -7.60 -17.23 -26.64
N LYS A 278 -8.30 -17.64 -25.59
CA LYS A 278 -9.11 -18.87 -25.55
C LYS A 278 -10.59 -18.62 -25.78
N LEU A 279 -10.97 -17.36 -25.88
CA LEU A 279 -12.34 -16.94 -26.14
C LEU A 279 -12.47 -16.56 -27.60
N ASP A 280 -13.51 -17.08 -28.24
CA ASP A 280 -13.83 -16.74 -29.64
C ASP A 280 -14.65 -15.44 -29.67
N ILE A 281 -14.04 -14.32 -29.26
CA ILE A 281 -14.68 -13.02 -29.20
C ILE A 281 -14.70 -12.40 -30.60
N THR A 282 -15.89 -12.06 -31.05
CA THR A 282 -16.15 -11.43 -32.37
C THR A 282 -16.56 -9.96 -32.23
N ASN A 283 -16.67 -9.26 -33.36
CA ASN A 283 -17.18 -7.89 -33.36
C ASN A 283 -18.70 -7.78 -33.09
N GLU A 284 -19.39 -8.92 -32.97
CA GLU A 284 -20.83 -8.95 -32.66
C GLU A 284 -21.09 -9.10 -31.14
N ASP A 285 -20.08 -9.50 -30.40
CA ASP A 285 -20.23 -9.80 -28.97
C ASP A 285 -20.20 -8.52 -28.11
N LYS A 286 -21.07 -8.48 -27.08
CA LYS A 286 -20.97 -7.49 -26.01
C LYS A 286 -20.10 -8.05 -24.90
N VAL A 287 -19.11 -7.28 -24.48
CA VAL A 287 -18.17 -7.66 -23.45
C VAL A 287 -18.34 -6.76 -22.25
N LEU A 288 -18.53 -7.36 -21.06
CA LEU A 288 -18.57 -6.67 -19.78
C LEU A 288 -17.49 -7.23 -18.85
N ASP A 289 -16.65 -6.35 -18.32
CA ASP A 289 -15.81 -6.66 -17.18
C ASP A 289 -16.37 -5.96 -15.93
N PRO A 290 -17.05 -6.70 -15.02
CA PRO A 290 -17.75 -6.10 -13.89
C PRO A 290 -16.83 -5.68 -12.74
N CYS A 291 -15.54 -5.98 -12.81
CA CYS A 291 -14.50 -5.62 -11.83
C CYS A 291 -13.21 -5.30 -12.59
N CYS A 292 -13.27 -4.32 -13.51
CA CYS A 292 -12.27 -4.11 -14.55
C CYS A 292 -10.91 -3.61 -14.01
N GLY A 293 -10.85 -3.15 -12.76
CA GLY A 293 -9.63 -2.54 -12.22
C GLY A 293 -9.16 -1.39 -13.10
N THR A 294 -7.92 -1.45 -13.55
CA THR A 294 -7.32 -0.47 -14.48
C THR A 294 -7.59 -0.79 -15.95
N GLY A 295 -8.45 -1.77 -16.24
CA GLY A 295 -8.88 -2.11 -17.61
C GLY A 295 -7.99 -3.10 -18.34
N ASN A 296 -7.11 -3.83 -17.67
CA ASN A 296 -6.16 -4.73 -18.34
C ASN A 296 -6.84 -5.80 -19.19
N PHE A 297 -7.99 -6.37 -18.76
CA PHE A 297 -8.77 -7.31 -19.59
C PHE A 297 -9.34 -6.63 -20.85
N LEU A 298 -9.87 -5.42 -20.70
CA LEU A 298 -10.43 -4.66 -21.81
C LEU A 298 -9.35 -4.25 -22.81
N LEU A 299 -8.13 -3.96 -22.35
CA LEU A 299 -6.98 -3.69 -23.21
C LEU A 299 -6.60 -4.89 -24.10
N GLN A 300 -6.82 -6.11 -23.62
CA GLN A 300 -6.45 -7.34 -24.35
C GLN A 300 -7.55 -7.83 -25.32
N LEU A 301 -8.70 -7.14 -25.39
CA LEU A 301 -9.73 -7.49 -26.36
C LEU A 301 -9.19 -7.34 -27.81
N PRO A 302 -9.62 -8.22 -28.74
CA PRO A 302 -9.26 -8.07 -30.15
C PRO A 302 -9.61 -6.69 -30.71
N ASN A 303 -8.76 -6.13 -31.56
CA ASN A 303 -8.93 -4.78 -32.09
C ASN A 303 -10.17 -4.61 -33.01
N ASN A 304 -10.76 -5.72 -33.46
CA ASN A 304 -11.99 -5.70 -34.24
C ASN A 304 -13.26 -5.61 -33.38
N VAL A 305 -13.15 -5.70 -32.04
CA VAL A 305 -14.29 -5.47 -31.13
C VAL A 305 -14.50 -3.96 -31.01
N PRO A 306 -15.65 -3.41 -31.50
CA PRO A 306 -15.88 -1.98 -31.45
C PRO A 306 -16.21 -1.54 -30.01
N PHE A 307 -15.84 -0.31 -29.64
CA PHE A 307 -15.96 0.15 -28.25
C PHE A 307 -17.41 0.27 -27.77
N ASP A 308 -18.37 0.50 -28.67
CA ASP A 308 -19.81 0.53 -28.34
C ASP A 308 -20.37 -0.81 -27.80
N LYS A 309 -19.56 -1.87 -27.87
CA LYS A 309 -19.86 -3.20 -27.30
C LYS A 309 -19.02 -3.54 -26.08
N VAL A 310 -18.15 -2.64 -25.63
CA VAL A 310 -17.23 -2.86 -24.50
C VAL A 310 -17.70 -2.08 -23.28
N TYR A 311 -17.88 -2.77 -22.17
CA TYR A 311 -18.33 -2.21 -20.90
C TYR A 311 -17.37 -2.61 -19.79
N GLY A 312 -17.07 -1.68 -18.90
CA GLY A 312 -16.26 -1.90 -17.71
C GLY A 312 -16.88 -1.26 -16.49
N ASN A 313 -16.73 -1.91 -15.36
CA ASN A 313 -17.16 -1.37 -14.08
C ASN A 313 -16.14 -1.70 -13.00
N ASP A 314 -15.95 -0.81 -12.04
CA ASP A 314 -15.21 -1.10 -10.80
C ASP A 314 -15.74 -0.21 -9.68
N ILE A 315 -15.52 -0.63 -8.44
CA ILE A 315 -15.85 0.14 -7.24
C ILE A 315 -14.73 1.13 -6.88
N ASP A 316 -13.50 0.90 -7.35
CA ASP A 316 -12.35 1.78 -7.12
C ASP A 316 -12.34 2.92 -8.12
N SER A 317 -12.76 4.12 -7.68
CA SER A 317 -12.85 5.33 -8.49
C SER A 317 -11.59 5.61 -9.32
N ILE A 318 -10.40 5.47 -8.72
CA ILE A 318 -9.13 5.73 -9.43
C ILE A 318 -8.89 4.69 -10.52
N SER A 319 -9.18 3.42 -10.23
CA SER A 319 -9.10 2.36 -11.23
C SER A 319 -10.01 2.65 -12.44
N VAL A 320 -11.23 3.12 -12.20
CA VAL A 320 -12.19 3.53 -13.24
C VAL A 320 -11.63 4.68 -14.08
N LYS A 321 -11.11 5.73 -13.46
CA LYS A 321 -10.48 6.87 -14.14
C LYS A 321 -9.31 6.41 -15.04
N ILE A 322 -8.48 5.50 -14.53
CA ILE A 322 -7.38 4.89 -15.30
C ILE A 322 -7.91 4.04 -16.45
N THR A 323 -8.96 3.25 -16.25
CA THR A 323 -9.58 2.46 -17.31
C THR A 323 -10.11 3.35 -18.43
N ARG A 324 -10.74 4.47 -18.11
CA ARG A 324 -11.21 5.47 -19.11
C ARG A 324 -10.07 5.98 -19.97
N LEU A 325 -8.94 6.34 -19.37
CA LEU A 325 -7.73 6.76 -20.10
C LEU A 325 -7.14 5.62 -20.94
N ASN A 326 -7.11 4.41 -20.43
CA ASN A 326 -6.65 3.24 -21.18
C ASN A 326 -7.54 2.94 -22.39
N MET A 327 -8.87 3.13 -22.28
CA MET A 327 -9.77 2.98 -23.41
C MET A 327 -9.59 4.10 -24.45
N ALA A 328 -9.41 5.34 -24.03
CA ALA A 328 -9.06 6.45 -24.92
C ALA A 328 -7.72 6.23 -25.65
N LEU A 329 -6.76 5.58 -25.00
CA LEU A 329 -5.49 5.20 -25.61
C LEU A 329 -5.62 4.00 -26.56
N LYS A 330 -6.49 3.02 -26.27
CA LYS A 330 -6.65 1.82 -27.10
C LYS A 330 -7.42 2.10 -28.37
N TYR A 331 -8.53 2.81 -28.26
CA TYR A 331 -9.44 3.07 -29.36
C TYR A 331 -9.22 4.48 -29.91
N ASP A 332 -9.16 4.61 -31.23
CA ASP A 332 -9.02 5.91 -31.88
C ASP A 332 -10.38 6.61 -31.98
N ASP A 333 -10.39 7.93 -31.93
CA ASP A 333 -11.55 8.80 -32.17
C ASP A 333 -12.79 8.53 -31.29
N LEU A 334 -12.57 8.06 -30.06
CA LEU A 334 -13.65 7.91 -29.07
C LEU A 334 -14.03 9.26 -28.47
N SER A 335 -15.34 9.55 -28.45
CA SER A 335 -15.80 10.67 -27.64
C SER A 335 -15.73 10.34 -26.13
N THR A 336 -15.33 11.31 -25.33
CA THR A 336 -15.29 11.17 -23.86
C THR A 336 -16.64 10.80 -23.28
N LYS A 337 -17.74 11.28 -23.89
CA LYS A 337 -19.09 10.92 -23.47
C LYS A 337 -19.34 9.40 -23.51
N ILE A 338 -18.98 8.76 -24.63
CA ILE A 338 -19.16 7.30 -24.77
C ILE A 338 -18.28 6.55 -23.77
N ILE A 339 -17.04 7.01 -23.54
CA ILE A 339 -16.14 6.41 -22.54
C ILE A 339 -16.77 6.46 -21.15
N LEU A 340 -17.33 7.61 -20.75
CA LEU A 340 -17.95 7.79 -19.43
C LEU A 340 -19.23 6.95 -19.27
N GLU A 341 -19.99 6.75 -20.33
CA GLU A 341 -21.20 5.91 -20.34
C GLU A 341 -20.87 4.41 -20.23
N HIS A 342 -19.75 3.97 -20.81
CA HIS A 342 -19.39 2.55 -20.90
C HIS A 342 -18.48 2.08 -19.74
N ILE A 343 -17.71 3.00 -19.16
CA ILE A 343 -16.81 2.69 -18.04
C ILE A 343 -17.31 3.40 -16.79
N THR A 344 -17.95 2.64 -15.90
CA THR A 344 -18.73 3.15 -14.77
C THR A 344 -18.09 2.84 -13.43
N GLU A 345 -18.40 3.67 -12.44
CA GLU A 345 -18.04 3.47 -11.04
C GLU A 345 -19.30 3.10 -10.25
N MET A 346 -19.39 1.85 -9.81
CA MET A 346 -20.49 1.39 -8.97
C MET A 346 -20.13 0.08 -8.26
N ASP A 347 -20.81 -0.25 -7.18
CA ASP A 347 -20.79 -1.59 -6.62
C ASP A 347 -21.69 -2.51 -7.48
N PHE A 348 -21.05 -3.34 -8.29
CA PHE A 348 -21.73 -4.21 -9.24
C PHE A 348 -22.72 -5.19 -8.57
N LEU A 349 -22.50 -5.55 -7.31
CA LEU A 349 -23.35 -6.50 -6.60
C LEU A 349 -24.61 -5.85 -6.04
N THR A 350 -24.57 -4.55 -5.73
CA THR A 350 -25.69 -3.84 -5.06
C THR A 350 -26.39 -2.87 -5.99
N ASP A 351 -25.68 -2.23 -6.90
CA ASP A 351 -26.16 -1.09 -7.68
C ASP A 351 -26.56 -1.47 -9.13
N TYR A 352 -26.13 -2.66 -9.58
CA TYR A 352 -26.49 -3.15 -10.91
C TYR A 352 -27.92 -3.76 -10.87
N GLN A 353 -28.88 -3.05 -11.43
CA GLN A 353 -30.26 -3.49 -11.61
C GLN A 353 -30.61 -3.66 -13.09
#